data_e146f56f3b9805bcd9b058f4e7e65da1
#
_entry.id   e146f56f3b9805bcd9b058f4e7e65da1
#
_cell.length_a   1.000
_cell.length_b   1.000
_cell.length_c   1.000
_cell.angle_alpha   90.00
_cell.angle_beta   90.00
_cell.angle_gamma   90.00
#
_symmetry.space_group_name_H-M   'P 1'
#
loop_
_entity.id
_entity.type
_entity.pdbx_description
1 polymer ?
#
loop_
_entity_poly.entity_id
_entity_poly.type
_entity_poly.pdbx_seq_one_letter_code
_entity_poly.pdbx_strand_id
1 'polypeptide(L)'
;MNIQTLLNKANKILGSSSSKSPKLDSEILLSEAINKNRQYLILNSNEELIKENIKSFDHLLKRRKRGEPIAYLVKKKEFWKQNFYINKNVLIPRPDTELLVEETLKLFNVNSKLNILDIGTGSGCILLSILKERRNFFGTGIDISKKAINVARFNAKIHQLSNRVKFYNSDVDNFLIGKYDLVISNPPYIKQKDLKCLELDVRNFEPKLALDGGRDGFSKITKVISKTSMLLKKNGRFILEMGFDQKSKILNILKKNNFFINKVLKDYGKNDRCIISTKI
;
A
#
# COMPACT_ATOMS: atom_id res chain seq x y z
N MET A 1 16.11 -22.64 25.41
CA MET A 1 16.96 -22.23 24.24
C MET A 1 16.98 -20.72 24.21
N ASN A 2 18.19 -20.13 24.17
CA ASN A 2 18.32 -18.68 24.24
C ASN A 2 18.04 -17.99 22.88
N ILE A 3 17.85 -16.65 22.95
CA ILE A 3 17.54 -15.79 21.80
C ILE A 3 18.58 -15.94 20.68
N GLN A 4 19.87 -15.86 21.02
CA GLN A 4 20.95 -15.94 20.02
C GLN A 4 20.95 -17.27 19.27
N THR A 5 20.74 -18.38 19.97
CA THR A 5 20.70 -19.70 19.36
C THR A 5 19.51 -19.85 18.40
N LEU A 6 18.33 -19.31 18.79
CA LEU A 6 17.14 -19.32 17.94
C LEU A 6 17.32 -18.49 16.68
N LEU A 7 17.89 -17.28 16.80
CA LEU A 7 18.19 -16.40 15.66
C LEU A 7 19.20 -17.03 14.69
N ASN A 8 20.26 -17.66 15.21
CA ASN A 8 21.25 -18.36 14.38
C ASN A 8 20.63 -19.51 13.59
N LYS A 9 19.77 -20.33 14.26
CA LYS A 9 19.05 -21.42 13.62
C LYS A 9 18.10 -20.89 12.54
N ALA A 10 17.32 -19.85 12.85
CA ALA A 10 16.36 -19.26 11.91
C ALA A 10 17.06 -18.64 10.70
N ASN A 11 18.19 -17.92 10.91
CA ASN A 11 18.97 -17.35 9.83
C ASN A 11 19.47 -18.42 8.84
N LYS A 12 19.96 -19.57 9.33
CA LYS A 12 20.33 -20.71 8.46
C LYS A 12 19.14 -21.24 7.67
N ILE A 13 17.98 -21.42 8.33
CA ILE A 13 16.75 -21.93 7.69
C ILE A 13 16.26 -20.98 6.59
N LEU A 14 16.23 -19.67 6.85
CA LEU A 14 15.78 -18.67 5.89
C LEU A 14 16.82 -18.39 4.81
N GLY A 15 18.12 -18.55 5.10
CA GLY A 15 19.19 -18.42 4.12
C GLY A 15 19.13 -19.45 2.99
N SER A 16 18.50 -20.61 3.24
CA SER A 16 18.20 -21.63 2.21
C SER A 16 16.83 -21.46 1.53
N SER A 17 16.14 -20.34 1.77
CA SER A 17 14.83 -20.03 1.18
C SER A 17 14.89 -18.81 0.26
N SER A 18 13.73 -18.33 -0.22
CA SER A 18 13.62 -17.12 -1.03
C SER A 18 13.75 -15.79 -0.25
N SER A 19 14.10 -15.82 1.05
CA SER A 19 14.27 -14.60 1.83
C SER A 19 15.48 -13.80 1.35
N LYS A 20 15.28 -12.52 1.06
CA LYS A 20 16.36 -11.58 0.67
C LYS A 20 17.16 -11.04 1.88
N SER A 21 16.63 -11.18 3.08
CA SER A 21 17.20 -10.65 4.33
C SER A 21 16.98 -11.62 5.50
N PRO A 22 17.57 -12.84 5.46
CA PRO A 22 17.30 -13.89 6.44
C PRO A 22 17.49 -13.46 7.89
N LYS A 23 18.57 -12.69 8.16
CA LYS A 23 18.88 -12.18 9.50
C LYS A 23 17.78 -11.22 9.99
N LEU A 24 17.44 -10.22 9.18
CA LEU A 24 16.39 -9.24 9.52
C LEU A 24 15.02 -9.92 9.68
N ASP A 25 14.68 -10.81 8.77
CA ASP A 25 13.43 -11.57 8.84
C ASP A 25 13.35 -12.38 10.15
N SER A 26 14.44 -13.06 10.54
CA SER A 26 14.51 -13.82 11.78
C SER A 26 14.31 -12.95 13.03
N GLU A 27 14.96 -11.78 13.06
CA GLU A 27 14.82 -10.82 14.17
C GLU A 27 13.39 -10.28 14.27
N ILE A 28 12.76 -9.92 13.15
CA ILE A 28 11.38 -9.42 13.12
C ILE A 28 10.40 -10.50 13.61
N LEU A 29 10.55 -11.73 13.12
CA LEU A 29 9.66 -12.83 13.52
C LEU A 29 9.81 -13.19 15.00
N LEU A 30 11.03 -13.18 15.54
CA LEU A 30 11.25 -13.45 16.96
C LEU A 30 10.71 -12.31 17.82
N SER A 31 10.91 -11.05 17.42
CA SER A 31 10.33 -9.88 18.06
C SER A 31 8.80 -9.99 18.17
N GLU A 32 8.15 -10.39 17.09
CA GLU A 32 6.70 -10.61 17.06
C GLU A 32 6.28 -11.74 18.00
N ALA A 33 7.00 -12.88 17.97
CA ALA A 33 6.67 -14.05 18.76
C ALA A 33 6.76 -13.81 20.27
N ILE A 34 7.70 -12.96 20.72
CA ILE A 34 7.88 -12.64 22.15
C ILE A 34 7.27 -11.28 22.55
N ASN A 35 6.64 -10.58 21.61
CA ASN A 35 6.07 -9.24 21.79
C ASN A 35 7.09 -8.23 22.39
N LYS A 36 8.32 -8.23 21.85
CA LYS A 36 9.41 -7.31 22.21
C LYS A 36 9.97 -6.66 20.95
N ASN A 37 10.63 -5.51 21.07
CA ASN A 37 11.30 -4.88 19.95
C ASN A 37 12.67 -5.55 19.64
N ARG A 38 13.23 -5.23 18.46
CA ARG A 38 14.53 -5.79 18.04
C ARG A 38 15.69 -5.40 18.95
N GLN A 39 15.66 -4.22 19.56
CA GLN A 39 16.69 -3.80 20.52
C GLN A 39 16.74 -4.74 21.72
N TYR A 40 15.58 -5.20 22.20
CA TYR A 40 15.50 -6.18 23.28
C TYR A 40 16.24 -7.48 22.94
N LEU A 41 16.12 -7.98 21.70
CA LEU A 41 16.80 -9.20 21.26
C LEU A 41 18.33 -9.06 21.31
N ILE A 42 18.85 -7.86 20.98
CA ILE A 42 20.28 -7.59 21.01
C ILE A 42 20.80 -7.52 22.43
N LEU A 43 20.09 -6.80 23.31
CA LEU A 43 20.51 -6.60 24.69
C LEU A 43 20.37 -7.86 25.56
N ASN A 44 19.43 -8.77 25.22
CA ASN A 44 19.11 -9.95 26.00
C ASN A 44 19.40 -11.26 25.24
N SER A 45 20.46 -11.28 24.43
CA SER A 45 20.79 -12.38 23.52
C SER A 45 20.92 -13.75 24.23
N ASN A 46 21.34 -13.77 25.48
CA ASN A 46 21.52 -14.98 26.32
C ASN A 46 20.25 -15.41 27.08
N GLU A 47 19.17 -14.62 27.02
CA GLU A 47 17.92 -14.94 27.71
C GLU A 47 17.28 -16.20 27.14
N GLU A 48 16.88 -17.11 28.02
CA GLU A 48 16.15 -18.32 27.64
C GLU A 48 14.64 -18.03 27.48
N LEU A 49 14.10 -18.47 26.36
CA LEU A 49 12.68 -18.25 26.03
C LEU A 49 11.83 -19.45 26.49
N ILE A 50 10.61 -19.15 26.92
CA ILE A 50 9.61 -20.14 27.28
C ILE A 50 9.13 -20.92 26.05
N LYS A 51 8.65 -22.14 26.26
CA LYS A 51 8.25 -23.06 25.18
C LYS A 51 7.17 -22.47 24.25
N GLU A 52 6.26 -21.69 24.78
CA GLU A 52 5.16 -21.04 24.04
C GLU A 52 5.70 -20.03 23.01
N ASN A 53 6.68 -19.23 23.41
CA ASN A 53 7.34 -18.25 22.52
C ASN A 53 8.11 -18.95 21.40
N ILE A 54 8.81 -20.04 21.73
CA ILE A 54 9.55 -20.85 20.75
C ILE A 54 8.56 -21.47 19.73
N LYS A 55 7.43 -22.03 20.19
CA LYS A 55 6.39 -22.57 19.29
C LYS A 55 5.79 -21.51 18.37
N SER A 56 5.49 -20.32 18.91
CA SER A 56 4.99 -19.18 18.13
C SER A 56 6.01 -18.76 17.05
N PHE A 57 7.27 -18.64 17.43
CA PHE A 57 8.35 -18.31 16.51
C PHE A 57 8.52 -19.39 15.42
N ASP A 58 8.56 -20.67 15.77
CA ASP A 58 8.69 -21.76 14.81
C ASP A 58 7.51 -21.79 13.81
N HIS A 59 6.30 -21.46 14.26
CA HIS A 59 5.14 -21.32 13.38
C HIS A 59 5.35 -20.21 12.35
N LEU A 60 5.75 -19.01 12.78
CA LEU A 60 6.03 -17.87 11.88
C LEU A 60 7.19 -18.18 10.92
N LEU A 61 8.24 -18.80 11.43
CA LEU A 61 9.41 -19.20 10.66
C LEU A 61 9.06 -20.19 9.54
N LYS A 62 8.23 -21.20 9.82
CA LYS A 62 7.76 -22.18 8.82
C LYS A 62 6.96 -21.49 7.72
N ARG A 63 6.12 -20.52 8.05
CA ARG A 63 5.35 -19.74 7.06
C ARG A 63 6.27 -18.89 6.21
N ARG A 64 7.24 -18.18 6.82
CA ARG A 64 8.22 -17.38 6.09
C ARG A 64 9.07 -18.22 5.16
N LYS A 65 9.51 -19.40 5.58
CA LYS A 65 10.26 -20.33 4.73
C LYS A 65 9.47 -20.73 3.47
N ARG A 66 8.12 -20.75 3.52
CA ARG A 66 7.25 -20.98 2.35
C ARG A 66 7.07 -19.74 1.46
N GLY A 67 7.74 -18.62 1.79
CA GLY A 67 7.70 -17.37 1.04
C GLY A 67 6.64 -16.38 1.50
N GLU A 68 5.89 -16.63 2.58
CA GLU A 68 4.88 -15.67 3.04
C GLU A 68 5.54 -14.35 3.45
N PRO A 69 5.06 -13.18 2.95
CA PRO A 69 5.66 -11.88 3.26
C PRO A 69 5.71 -11.58 4.75
N ILE A 70 6.83 -11.04 5.23
CA ILE A 70 6.98 -10.63 6.64
C ILE A 70 5.83 -9.75 7.09
N ALA A 71 5.46 -8.79 6.26
CA ALA A 71 4.40 -7.84 6.57
C ALA A 71 3.05 -8.51 6.87
N TYR A 72 2.72 -9.64 6.23
CA TYR A 72 1.51 -10.41 6.54
C TYR A 72 1.66 -11.27 7.79
N LEU A 73 2.87 -11.74 8.07
CA LEU A 73 3.16 -12.54 9.27
C LEU A 73 3.00 -11.70 10.53
N VAL A 74 3.57 -10.48 10.52
CA VAL A 74 3.48 -9.52 11.64
C VAL A 74 2.25 -8.61 11.54
N LYS A 75 1.44 -8.77 10.49
CA LYS A 75 0.21 -7.99 10.23
C LYS A 75 0.43 -6.46 10.25
N LYS A 76 1.63 -6.01 9.90
CA LYS A 76 2.02 -4.62 10.04
C LYS A 76 2.96 -4.20 8.91
N LYS A 77 2.76 -2.99 8.39
CA LYS A 77 3.65 -2.34 7.44
C LYS A 77 3.75 -0.86 7.75
N GLU A 78 4.96 -0.36 7.85
CA GLU A 78 5.20 1.06 7.93
C GLU A 78 4.98 1.70 6.55
N PHE A 79 4.29 2.84 6.55
CA PHE A 79 4.08 3.70 5.39
C PHE A 79 3.89 5.14 5.88
N TRP A 80 4.60 6.11 5.31
CA TRP A 80 4.54 7.52 5.71
C TRP A 80 4.65 7.73 7.22
N LYS A 81 5.69 7.17 7.86
CA LYS A 81 5.97 7.27 9.32
C LYS A 81 4.87 6.67 10.21
N GLN A 82 3.94 5.92 9.66
CA GLN A 82 2.84 5.31 10.40
C GLN A 82 2.78 3.80 10.16
N ASN A 83 2.24 3.09 11.14
CA ASN A 83 2.09 1.65 11.04
C ASN A 83 0.66 1.29 10.65
N PHE A 84 0.51 0.63 9.52
CA PHE A 84 -0.77 0.14 9.03
C PHE A 84 -0.93 -1.35 9.29
N TYR A 85 -2.09 -1.73 9.78
CA TYR A 85 -2.50 -3.14 9.79
C TYR A 85 -2.71 -3.60 8.35
N ILE A 86 -2.13 -4.74 8.01
CA ILE A 86 -2.28 -5.38 6.70
C ILE A 86 -2.43 -6.88 6.82
N ASN A 87 -3.06 -7.48 5.84
CA ASN A 87 -3.20 -8.93 5.69
C ASN A 87 -3.33 -9.28 4.19
N LYS A 88 -3.48 -10.55 3.88
CA LYS A 88 -3.60 -11.08 2.50
C LYS A 88 -4.74 -10.50 1.64
N ASN A 89 -5.59 -9.64 2.18
CA ASN A 89 -6.71 -9.03 1.46
C ASN A 89 -6.36 -7.67 0.85
N VAL A 90 -5.18 -7.12 1.15
CA VAL A 90 -4.72 -5.80 0.65
C VAL A 90 -3.30 -5.89 0.13
N LEU A 91 -2.96 -5.07 -0.85
CA LEU A 91 -1.59 -4.87 -1.31
C LEU A 91 -0.72 -4.40 -0.14
N ILE A 92 0.49 -4.92 -0.04
CA ILE A 92 1.48 -4.40 0.91
C ILE A 92 1.91 -3.01 0.44
N PRO A 93 1.74 -1.93 1.24
CA PRO A 93 2.16 -0.59 0.87
C PRO A 93 3.62 -0.53 0.40
N ARG A 94 3.86 0.12 -0.74
CA ARG A 94 5.19 0.26 -1.34
C ARG A 94 5.80 1.63 -1.02
N PRO A 95 7.12 1.73 -0.82
CA PRO A 95 7.78 3.02 -0.59
C PRO A 95 7.54 4.03 -1.71
N ASP A 96 7.55 3.58 -2.99
CA ASP A 96 7.34 4.47 -4.13
C ASP A 96 5.96 5.14 -4.11
N THR A 97 4.95 4.50 -3.49
CA THR A 97 3.60 5.04 -3.34
C THR A 97 3.55 6.23 -2.37
N GLU A 98 4.57 6.41 -1.51
CA GLU A 98 4.66 7.58 -0.62
C GLU A 98 4.78 8.90 -1.41
N LEU A 99 5.25 8.83 -2.66
CA LEU A 99 5.30 9.97 -3.57
C LEU A 99 3.91 10.62 -3.77
N LEU A 100 2.82 9.83 -3.73
CA LEU A 100 1.47 10.37 -3.86
C LEU A 100 1.08 11.22 -2.64
N VAL A 101 1.48 10.78 -1.45
CA VAL A 101 1.28 11.53 -0.21
C VAL A 101 2.11 12.82 -0.23
N GLU A 102 3.40 12.70 -0.52
CA GLU A 102 4.34 13.83 -0.58
C GLU A 102 3.85 14.94 -1.51
N GLU A 103 3.48 14.59 -2.74
CA GLU A 103 3.02 15.57 -3.73
C GLU A 103 1.65 16.16 -3.35
N THR A 104 0.77 15.39 -2.73
CA THR A 104 -0.49 15.94 -2.17
C THR A 104 -0.20 17.03 -1.14
N LEU A 105 0.73 16.76 -0.24
CA LEU A 105 1.08 17.71 0.84
C LEU A 105 1.79 18.98 0.33
N LYS A 106 2.53 18.87 -0.79
CA LYS A 106 3.14 20.02 -1.49
C LYS A 106 2.13 20.87 -2.26
N LEU A 107 1.13 20.24 -2.87
CA LEU A 107 0.14 20.92 -3.72
C LEU A 107 -0.86 21.76 -2.92
N PHE A 108 -1.15 21.38 -1.68
CA PHE A 108 -2.21 22.01 -0.89
C PHE A 108 -1.70 22.56 0.44
N ASN A 109 -2.07 23.80 0.72
CA ASN A 109 -1.71 24.46 1.96
C ASN A 109 -2.31 23.73 3.17
N VAL A 110 -1.65 23.82 4.33
CA VAL A 110 -2.09 23.21 5.61
C VAL A 110 -3.49 23.66 6.03
N ASN A 111 -3.87 24.89 5.69
CA ASN A 111 -5.17 25.47 6.05
C ASN A 111 -6.28 25.17 5.04
N SER A 112 -5.97 24.55 3.91
CA SER A 112 -6.98 24.19 2.91
C SER A 112 -8.00 23.22 3.49
N LYS A 113 -9.24 23.28 2.96
CA LYS A 113 -10.31 22.31 3.25
C LYS A 113 -10.59 21.53 1.98
N LEU A 114 -10.33 20.25 1.98
CA LEU A 114 -10.47 19.40 0.80
C LEU A 114 -11.32 18.17 1.07
N ASN A 115 -12.11 17.82 0.07
CA ASN A 115 -12.72 16.49 -0.06
C ASN A 115 -11.87 15.66 -1.02
N ILE A 116 -11.30 14.57 -0.53
CA ILE A 116 -10.40 13.68 -1.27
C ILE A 116 -11.11 12.37 -1.55
N LEU A 117 -10.95 11.85 -2.78
CA LEU A 117 -11.33 10.49 -3.14
C LEU A 117 -10.07 9.66 -3.40
N ASP A 118 -9.97 8.49 -2.75
CA ASP A 118 -8.96 7.48 -3.00
C ASP A 118 -9.61 6.27 -3.69
N ILE A 119 -9.27 6.06 -4.96
CA ILE A 119 -9.83 4.97 -5.78
C ILE A 119 -8.90 3.77 -5.73
N GLY A 120 -9.42 2.62 -5.27
CA GLY A 120 -8.61 1.43 -4.96
C GLY A 120 -7.86 1.61 -3.64
N THR A 121 -8.56 2.05 -2.60
CA THR A 121 -7.94 2.49 -1.34
C THR A 121 -7.15 1.39 -0.60
N GLY A 122 -7.42 0.11 -0.86
CA GLY A 122 -6.70 -1.02 -0.27
C GLY A 122 -6.71 -0.99 1.27
N SER A 123 -5.54 -0.82 1.87
CA SER A 123 -5.39 -0.68 3.33
C SER A 123 -5.80 0.70 3.86
N GLY A 124 -6.07 1.66 2.97
CA GLY A 124 -6.30 3.07 3.31
C GLY A 124 -5.01 3.87 3.53
N CYS A 125 -3.82 3.30 3.30
CA CYS A 125 -2.55 3.91 3.69
C CYS A 125 -2.31 5.29 3.07
N ILE A 126 -2.63 5.50 1.78
CA ILE A 126 -2.46 6.80 1.11
C ILE A 126 -3.40 7.83 1.76
N LEU A 127 -4.70 7.55 1.75
CA LEU A 127 -5.72 8.47 2.23
C LEU A 127 -5.53 8.83 3.70
N LEU A 128 -5.34 7.82 4.56
CA LEU A 128 -5.21 8.03 6.00
C LEU A 128 -3.91 8.78 6.36
N SER A 129 -2.81 8.55 5.64
CA SER A 129 -1.58 9.32 5.82
C SER A 129 -1.79 10.80 5.51
N ILE A 130 -2.48 11.13 4.41
CA ILE A 130 -2.80 12.51 4.05
C ILE A 130 -3.70 13.15 5.11
N LEU A 131 -4.75 12.46 5.56
CA LEU A 131 -5.66 12.96 6.58
C LEU A 131 -4.97 13.18 7.93
N LYS A 132 -3.95 12.40 8.26
CA LYS A 132 -3.17 12.59 9.49
C LYS A 132 -2.35 13.87 9.44
N GLU A 133 -1.75 14.18 8.29
CA GLU A 133 -0.96 15.39 8.07
C GLU A 133 -1.83 16.67 7.92
N ARG A 134 -3.09 16.53 7.51
CA ARG A 134 -4.00 17.65 7.19
C ARG A 134 -5.32 17.54 7.94
N ARG A 135 -5.46 18.32 9.04
CA ARG A 135 -6.62 18.24 9.95
C ARG A 135 -7.94 18.64 9.31
N ASN A 136 -7.91 19.52 8.32
CA ASN A 136 -9.11 20.07 7.65
C ASN A 136 -9.52 19.27 6.39
N PHE A 137 -8.86 18.16 6.09
CA PHE A 137 -9.19 17.32 4.94
C PHE A 137 -10.16 16.23 5.36
N PHE A 138 -11.09 15.90 4.45
CA PHE A 138 -12.05 14.82 4.57
C PHE A 138 -11.83 13.83 3.42
N GLY A 139 -11.94 12.56 3.72
CA GLY A 139 -11.64 11.50 2.78
C GLY A 139 -12.82 10.60 2.47
N THR A 140 -12.84 10.12 1.23
CA THR A 140 -13.65 8.99 0.80
C THR A 140 -12.71 7.96 0.17
N GLY A 141 -12.75 6.72 0.63
CA GLY A 141 -12.02 5.61 0.01
C GLY A 141 -12.99 4.63 -0.62
N ILE A 142 -12.72 4.20 -1.85
CA ILE A 142 -13.47 3.13 -2.49
C ILE A 142 -12.58 1.96 -2.87
N ASP A 143 -13.11 0.76 -2.76
CA ASP A 143 -12.46 -0.47 -3.22
C ASP A 143 -13.52 -1.50 -3.62
N ILE A 144 -13.24 -2.24 -4.69
CA ILE A 144 -14.12 -3.32 -5.14
C ILE A 144 -14.12 -4.49 -4.14
N SER A 145 -13.07 -4.65 -3.35
CA SER A 145 -12.91 -5.68 -2.33
C SER A 145 -13.52 -5.24 -0.99
N LYS A 146 -14.64 -5.85 -0.59
CA LYS A 146 -15.21 -5.67 0.76
C LYS A 146 -14.19 -5.99 1.86
N LYS A 147 -13.30 -6.95 1.63
CA LYS A 147 -12.26 -7.32 2.58
C LYS A 147 -11.20 -6.23 2.73
N ALA A 148 -10.82 -5.55 1.64
CA ALA A 148 -9.94 -4.39 1.68
C ALA A 148 -10.58 -3.22 2.43
N ILE A 149 -11.85 -2.92 2.17
CA ILE A 149 -12.61 -1.90 2.91
C ILE A 149 -12.63 -2.17 4.42
N ASN A 150 -12.76 -3.43 4.84
CA ASN A 150 -12.70 -3.77 6.26
C ASN A 150 -11.32 -3.47 6.87
N VAL A 151 -10.23 -3.73 6.13
CA VAL A 151 -8.87 -3.37 6.55
C VAL A 151 -8.71 -1.85 6.64
N ALA A 152 -9.18 -1.09 5.64
CA ALA A 152 -9.12 0.37 5.64
C ALA A 152 -9.89 0.98 6.83
N ARG A 153 -11.09 0.48 7.13
CA ARG A 153 -11.88 0.89 8.31
C ARG A 153 -11.15 0.59 9.63
N PHE A 154 -10.53 -0.58 9.72
CA PHE A 154 -9.75 -0.94 10.89
C PHE A 154 -8.55 0.00 11.09
N ASN A 155 -7.83 0.34 10.02
CA ASN A 155 -6.75 1.32 10.05
C ASN A 155 -7.25 2.71 10.40
N ALA A 156 -8.39 3.16 9.86
CA ALA A 156 -8.98 4.45 10.25
C ALA A 156 -9.29 4.53 11.75
N LYS A 157 -9.73 3.42 12.35
CA LYS A 157 -9.96 3.34 13.81
C LYS A 157 -8.64 3.43 14.58
N ILE A 158 -7.61 2.67 14.18
CA ILE A 158 -6.28 2.70 14.81
C ILE A 158 -5.70 4.13 14.78
N HIS A 159 -5.83 4.82 13.66
CA HIS A 159 -5.29 6.18 13.47
C HIS A 159 -6.22 7.29 13.97
N GLN A 160 -7.38 6.95 14.57
CA GLN A 160 -8.37 7.90 15.10
C GLN A 160 -8.92 8.87 14.03
N LEU A 161 -9.13 8.37 12.81
CA LEU A 161 -9.60 9.13 11.65
C LEU A 161 -11.03 8.77 11.20
N SER A 162 -11.74 7.91 11.95
CA SER A 162 -13.05 7.37 11.56
C SER A 162 -14.12 8.45 11.33
N ASN A 163 -14.02 9.58 11.99
CA ASN A 163 -14.94 10.73 11.84
C ASN A 163 -14.65 11.64 10.64
N ARG A 164 -13.48 11.47 9.99
CA ARG A 164 -13.05 12.26 8.82
C ARG A 164 -12.95 11.47 7.53
N VAL A 165 -13.26 10.17 7.56
CA VAL A 165 -13.17 9.30 6.38
C VAL A 165 -14.40 8.40 6.25
N LYS A 166 -14.86 8.21 5.00
CA LYS A 166 -15.91 7.25 4.65
C LYS A 166 -15.34 6.22 3.68
N PHE A 167 -15.70 4.95 3.87
CA PHE A 167 -15.27 3.87 3.00
C PHE A 167 -16.47 3.14 2.39
N TYR A 168 -16.44 2.97 1.06
CA TYR A 168 -17.49 2.31 0.30
C TYR A 168 -16.93 1.10 -0.46
N ASN A 169 -17.63 -0.03 -0.35
CA ASN A 169 -17.35 -1.16 -1.21
C ASN A 169 -18.07 -0.92 -2.54
N SER A 170 -17.31 -0.53 -3.56
CA SER A 170 -17.84 -0.19 -4.88
C SER A 170 -16.82 -0.44 -5.97
N ASP A 171 -17.27 -0.93 -7.13
CA ASP A 171 -16.50 -0.79 -8.36
C ASP A 171 -16.45 0.70 -8.75
N VAL A 172 -15.35 1.11 -9.36
CA VAL A 172 -15.13 2.49 -9.79
C VAL A 172 -16.20 2.94 -10.80
N ASP A 173 -16.66 2.04 -11.68
CA ASP A 173 -17.67 2.36 -12.69
C ASP A 173 -19.05 2.68 -12.07
N ASN A 174 -19.34 2.12 -10.91
CA ASN A 174 -20.64 2.26 -10.22
C ASN A 174 -20.64 3.36 -9.15
N PHE A 175 -19.50 3.97 -8.86
CA PHE A 175 -19.41 4.99 -7.82
C PHE A 175 -19.80 6.36 -8.37
N LEU A 176 -20.87 6.97 -7.81
CA LEU A 176 -21.44 8.23 -8.28
C LEU A 176 -21.54 9.31 -7.19
N ILE A 177 -21.04 9.01 -5.99
CA ILE A 177 -21.24 9.86 -4.81
C ILE A 177 -20.24 10.98 -4.76
N GLY A 178 -20.71 12.22 -4.69
CA GLY A 178 -19.94 13.42 -4.38
C GLY A 178 -19.20 14.04 -5.56
N LYS A 179 -18.55 15.16 -5.24
CA LYS A 179 -17.56 15.87 -6.08
C LYS A 179 -16.35 16.19 -5.22
N TYR A 180 -15.18 15.99 -5.76
CA TYR A 180 -13.93 16.01 -5.02
C TYR A 180 -12.99 17.11 -5.51
N ASP A 181 -12.21 17.66 -4.60
CA ASP A 181 -11.16 18.62 -4.88
C ASP A 181 -9.89 17.91 -5.40
N LEU A 182 -9.67 16.69 -4.88
CA LEU A 182 -8.56 15.83 -5.23
C LEU A 182 -9.04 14.38 -5.38
N VAL A 183 -8.62 13.72 -6.45
CA VAL A 183 -8.71 12.27 -6.59
C VAL A 183 -7.30 11.70 -6.63
N ILE A 184 -7.08 10.60 -5.91
CA ILE A 184 -5.81 9.87 -5.87
C ILE A 184 -6.11 8.41 -6.23
N SER A 185 -5.19 7.77 -6.93
CA SER A 185 -5.28 6.33 -7.18
C SER A 185 -3.92 5.71 -7.43
N ASN A 186 -3.72 4.53 -6.84
CA ASN A 186 -2.72 3.55 -7.25
C ASN A 186 -3.44 2.32 -7.78
N PRO A 187 -3.89 2.33 -9.04
CA PRO A 187 -4.66 1.24 -9.61
C PRO A 187 -3.76 0.06 -10.02
N PRO A 188 -4.29 -1.16 -10.16
CA PRO A 188 -3.55 -2.27 -10.73
C PRO A 188 -3.10 -1.95 -12.16
N TYR A 189 -1.80 -2.10 -12.42
CA TYR A 189 -1.19 -1.74 -13.70
C TYR A 189 -0.31 -2.84 -14.33
N ILE A 190 -0.15 -3.99 -13.69
CA ILE A 190 0.68 -5.08 -14.20
C ILE A 190 -0.06 -5.80 -15.33
N LYS A 191 0.62 -6.00 -16.46
CA LYS A 191 0.07 -6.77 -17.59
C LYS A 191 -0.21 -8.20 -17.15
N GLN A 192 -1.33 -8.77 -17.55
CA GLN A 192 -1.72 -10.13 -17.14
C GLN A 192 -0.65 -11.19 -17.43
N LYS A 193 0.05 -11.06 -18.56
CA LYS A 193 1.15 -11.98 -18.93
C LYS A 193 2.34 -11.88 -17.98
N ASP A 194 2.60 -10.71 -17.38
CA ASP A 194 3.76 -10.44 -16.55
C ASP A 194 3.51 -10.81 -15.07
N LEU A 195 2.28 -11.14 -14.68
CA LEU A 195 1.94 -11.57 -13.32
C LEU A 195 2.70 -12.83 -12.89
N LYS A 196 2.99 -13.73 -13.83
CA LYS A 196 3.76 -14.95 -13.55
C LYS A 196 5.26 -14.69 -13.36
N CYS A 197 5.76 -13.54 -13.79
CA CYS A 197 7.16 -13.12 -13.63
C CYS A 197 7.42 -12.36 -12.33
N LEU A 198 6.38 -12.09 -11.54
CA LEU A 198 6.53 -11.44 -10.24
C LEU A 198 7.30 -12.32 -9.26
N GLU A 199 7.91 -11.68 -8.29
CA GLU A 199 8.56 -12.37 -7.16
C GLU A 199 7.57 -13.33 -6.50
N LEU A 200 8.07 -14.46 -6.02
CA LEU A 200 7.24 -15.56 -5.50
C LEU A 200 6.32 -15.14 -4.35
N ASP A 201 6.81 -14.27 -3.48
CA ASP A 201 6.04 -13.75 -2.34
C ASP A 201 4.88 -12.83 -2.80
N VAL A 202 5.11 -11.96 -3.78
CA VAL A 202 4.06 -11.13 -4.40
C VAL A 202 3.04 -12.01 -5.12
N ARG A 203 3.52 -12.88 -6.01
CA ARG A 203 2.67 -13.71 -6.87
C ARG A 203 1.77 -14.66 -6.10
N ASN A 204 2.30 -15.27 -5.03
CA ASN A 204 1.60 -16.34 -4.31
C ASN A 204 0.76 -15.84 -3.12
N PHE A 205 1.03 -14.65 -2.60
CA PHE A 205 0.42 -14.19 -1.34
C PHE A 205 -0.34 -12.88 -1.47
N GLU A 206 0.04 -11.97 -2.37
CA GLU A 206 -0.67 -10.71 -2.51
C GLU A 206 -1.94 -10.87 -3.37
N PRO A 207 -2.99 -10.07 -3.11
CA PRO A 207 -4.26 -10.23 -3.83
C PRO A 207 -4.10 -9.91 -5.31
N LYS A 208 -4.35 -10.89 -6.17
CA LYS A 208 -4.25 -10.74 -7.63
C LYS A 208 -5.05 -9.55 -8.16
N LEU A 209 -6.20 -9.26 -7.52
CA LEU A 209 -7.06 -8.13 -7.87
C LEU A 209 -6.35 -6.77 -7.75
N ALA A 210 -5.38 -6.65 -6.83
CA ALA A 210 -4.61 -5.43 -6.62
C ALA A 210 -3.39 -5.30 -7.55
N LEU A 211 -3.08 -6.34 -8.34
CA LEU A 211 -1.92 -6.41 -9.23
C LEU A 211 -2.32 -6.37 -10.71
N ASP A 212 -3.42 -7.06 -11.07
CA ASP A 212 -3.83 -7.31 -12.44
C ASP A 212 -4.47 -6.10 -13.11
N GLY A 213 -3.70 -5.39 -13.93
CA GLY A 213 -4.13 -4.25 -14.76
C GLY A 213 -4.88 -4.65 -16.03
N GLY A 214 -5.12 -5.96 -16.25
CA GLY A 214 -5.74 -6.50 -17.45
C GLY A 214 -4.72 -6.89 -18.53
N ARG A 215 -5.20 -7.25 -19.72
CA ARG A 215 -4.41 -7.82 -20.81
C ARG A 215 -3.16 -7.00 -21.14
N ASP A 216 -3.30 -5.67 -21.24
CA ASP A 216 -2.25 -4.72 -21.58
C ASP A 216 -1.77 -3.83 -20.43
N GLY A 217 -2.34 -4.02 -19.22
CA GLY A 217 -2.02 -3.22 -18.03
C GLY A 217 -2.75 -1.87 -17.94
N PHE A 218 -3.62 -1.54 -18.90
CA PHE A 218 -4.28 -0.22 -18.97
C PHE A 218 -5.78 -0.27 -18.66
N SER A 219 -6.40 -1.44 -18.63
CA SER A 219 -7.84 -1.52 -18.54
C SER A 219 -8.39 -0.87 -17.26
N LYS A 220 -7.74 -1.08 -16.12
CA LYS A 220 -8.13 -0.48 -14.84
C LYS A 220 -7.82 1.01 -14.78
N ILE A 221 -6.63 1.39 -15.22
CA ILE A 221 -6.20 2.80 -15.28
C ILE A 221 -7.17 3.63 -16.13
N THR A 222 -7.56 3.14 -17.31
CA THR A 222 -8.50 3.85 -18.20
C THR A 222 -9.84 4.11 -17.53
N LYS A 223 -10.41 3.11 -16.83
CA LYS A 223 -11.64 3.27 -16.05
C LYS A 223 -11.49 4.31 -14.94
N VAL A 224 -10.39 4.25 -14.19
CA VAL A 224 -10.09 5.22 -13.13
C VAL A 224 -10.00 6.63 -13.69
N ILE A 225 -9.29 6.86 -14.79
CA ILE A 225 -9.16 8.18 -15.43
C ILE A 225 -10.52 8.70 -15.88
N SER A 226 -11.29 7.89 -16.63
CA SER A 226 -12.61 8.27 -17.12
C SER A 226 -13.56 8.63 -15.96
N LYS A 227 -13.59 7.81 -14.92
CA LYS A 227 -14.44 8.08 -13.76
C LYS A 227 -13.99 9.31 -12.97
N THR A 228 -12.70 9.49 -12.82
CA THR A 228 -12.12 10.67 -12.16
C THR A 228 -12.55 11.96 -12.84
N SER A 229 -12.61 12.00 -14.19
CA SER A 229 -13.07 13.18 -14.91
C SER A 229 -14.52 13.57 -14.56
N MET A 230 -15.35 12.60 -14.18
CA MET A 230 -16.73 12.85 -13.77
C MET A 230 -16.86 13.27 -12.30
N LEU A 231 -16.01 12.75 -11.43
CA LEU A 231 -16.09 12.93 -9.97
C LEU A 231 -15.31 14.16 -9.46
N LEU A 232 -14.33 14.65 -10.23
CA LEU A 232 -13.61 15.88 -9.87
C LEU A 232 -14.47 17.11 -10.09
N LYS A 233 -14.30 18.09 -9.21
CA LYS A 233 -14.72 19.47 -9.44
C LYS A 233 -13.92 20.08 -10.60
N LYS A 234 -14.42 21.17 -11.19
CA LYS A 234 -13.64 21.99 -12.13
C LYS A 234 -12.35 22.47 -11.44
N ASN A 235 -11.23 22.42 -12.12
CA ASN A 235 -9.89 22.69 -11.59
C ASN A 235 -9.43 21.73 -10.47
N GLY A 236 -10.18 20.65 -10.19
CA GLY A 236 -9.76 19.61 -9.26
C GLY A 236 -8.51 18.88 -9.74
N ARG A 237 -7.74 18.35 -8.80
CA ARG A 237 -6.47 17.67 -9.07
C ARG A 237 -6.65 16.15 -9.10
N PHE A 238 -5.91 15.51 -9.98
CA PHE A 238 -5.79 14.06 -10.03
C PHE A 238 -4.34 13.65 -9.90
N ILE A 239 -4.04 12.76 -8.96
CA ILE A 239 -2.72 12.17 -8.73
C ILE A 239 -2.84 10.66 -8.99
N LEU A 240 -2.07 10.16 -9.95
CA LEU A 240 -2.14 8.78 -10.43
C LEU A 240 -0.78 8.11 -10.37
N GLU A 241 -0.68 6.97 -9.68
CA GLU A 241 0.48 6.07 -9.82
C GLU A 241 0.35 5.23 -11.09
N MET A 242 1.50 4.91 -11.70
CA MET A 242 1.57 4.12 -12.93
C MET A 242 2.81 3.22 -12.98
N GLY A 243 2.79 2.24 -13.86
CA GLY A 243 3.97 1.47 -14.21
C GLY A 243 4.98 2.32 -15.01
N PHE A 244 6.26 2.00 -14.86
CA PHE A 244 7.39 2.77 -15.41
C PHE A 244 7.36 2.91 -16.95
N ASP A 245 6.75 1.96 -17.66
CA ASP A 245 6.65 1.92 -19.13
C ASP A 245 5.31 2.45 -19.68
N GLN A 246 4.45 3.03 -18.82
CA GLN A 246 3.07 3.35 -19.19
C GLN A 246 2.81 4.82 -19.49
N LYS A 247 3.77 5.71 -19.23
CA LYS A 247 3.65 7.18 -19.31
C LYS A 247 2.98 7.67 -20.60
N SER A 248 3.54 7.36 -21.77
CA SER A 248 3.08 7.92 -23.04
C SER A 248 1.61 7.64 -23.32
N LYS A 249 1.16 6.40 -23.07
CA LYS A 249 -0.24 6.01 -23.29
C LYS A 249 -1.16 6.65 -22.26
N ILE A 250 -0.75 6.74 -20.98
CA ILE A 250 -1.55 7.38 -19.92
C ILE A 250 -1.72 8.87 -20.19
N LEU A 251 -0.68 9.60 -20.63
CA LEU A 251 -0.78 11.00 -21.01
C LEU A 251 -1.83 11.22 -22.11
N ASN A 252 -1.88 10.36 -23.11
CA ASN A 252 -2.88 10.41 -24.18
C ASN A 252 -4.31 10.14 -23.64
N ILE A 253 -4.48 9.17 -22.73
CA ILE A 253 -5.77 8.88 -22.11
C ILE A 253 -6.25 10.07 -21.27
N LEU A 254 -5.37 10.68 -20.48
CA LEU A 254 -5.69 11.85 -19.66
C LEU A 254 -6.14 13.03 -20.53
N LYS A 255 -5.40 13.35 -21.60
CA LYS A 255 -5.78 14.43 -22.55
C LYS A 255 -7.16 14.18 -23.17
N LYS A 256 -7.46 12.95 -23.59
CA LYS A 256 -8.79 12.56 -24.13
C LYS A 256 -9.92 12.69 -23.11
N ASN A 257 -9.62 12.70 -21.80
CA ASN A 257 -10.59 12.85 -20.72
C ASN A 257 -10.58 14.28 -20.11
N ASN A 258 -10.11 15.28 -20.86
CA ASN A 258 -10.09 16.71 -20.47
C ASN A 258 -9.23 16.99 -19.23
N PHE A 259 -8.03 16.39 -19.17
CA PHE A 259 -7.05 16.69 -18.16
C PHE A 259 -5.87 17.48 -18.75
N PHE A 260 -5.51 18.57 -18.10
CA PHE A 260 -4.24 19.24 -18.29
C PHE A 260 -3.15 18.55 -17.46
N ILE A 261 -2.02 18.22 -18.07
CA ILE A 261 -0.91 17.55 -17.39
C ILE A 261 -0.02 18.60 -16.72
N ASN A 262 0.04 18.58 -15.41
CA ASN A 262 0.87 19.50 -14.63
C ASN A 262 2.30 18.99 -14.50
N LYS A 263 2.48 17.71 -14.14
CA LYS A 263 3.79 17.15 -13.80
C LYS A 263 3.80 15.63 -13.96
N VAL A 264 4.94 15.10 -14.37
CA VAL A 264 5.27 13.68 -14.27
C VAL A 264 6.46 13.54 -13.34
N LEU A 265 6.38 12.66 -12.38
CA LEU A 265 7.36 12.47 -11.33
C LEU A 265 7.96 11.07 -11.41
N LYS A 266 9.23 11.02 -11.04
CA LYS A 266 9.98 9.78 -10.95
C LYS A 266 10.07 9.33 -9.49
N ASP A 267 10.11 8.01 -9.29
CA ASP A 267 10.46 7.40 -8.01
C ASP A 267 11.97 7.55 -7.72
N TYR A 268 12.42 7.10 -6.55
CA TYR A 268 13.83 7.11 -6.18
C TYR A 268 14.72 6.24 -7.10
N GLY A 269 14.12 5.27 -7.79
CA GLY A 269 14.77 4.45 -8.82
C GLY A 269 14.86 5.14 -10.19
N LYS A 270 14.45 6.43 -10.29
CA LYS A 270 14.41 7.26 -11.52
C LYS A 270 13.42 6.75 -12.58
N ASN A 271 12.46 5.90 -12.22
CA ASN A 271 11.39 5.46 -13.09
C ASN A 271 10.21 6.43 -13.04
N ASP A 272 9.57 6.70 -14.18
CA ASP A 272 8.31 7.46 -14.20
C ASP A 272 7.26 6.72 -13.35
N ARG A 273 6.72 7.39 -12.32
CA ARG A 273 5.88 6.74 -11.30
C ARG A 273 4.57 7.43 -11.03
N CYS A 274 4.54 8.75 -11.05
CA CYS A 274 3.36 9.51 -10.66
C CYS A 274 3.06 10.61 -11.69
N ILE A 275 1.77 10.80 -12.00
CA ILE A 275 1.28 11.88 -12.85
C ILE A 275 0.35 12.75 -12.02
N ILE A 276 0.57 14.08 -12.10
CA ILE A 276 -0.32 15.09 -11.56
C ILE A 276 -1.00 15.79 -12.72
N SER A 277 -2.32 15.85 -12.67
CA SER A 277 -3.13 16.52 -13.69
C SER A 277 -4.28 17.32 -13.07
N THR A 278 -4.79 18.29 -13.85
CA THR A 278 -5.91 19.15 -13.47
C THR A 278 -7.06 18.91 -14.42
N LYS A 279 -8.27 18.77 -13.90
CA LYS A 279 -9.48 18.73 -14.71
C LYS A 279 -9.75 20.12 -15.32
N ILE A 280 -9.88 20.19 -16.63
CA ILE A 280 -10.23 21.40 -17.39
C ILE A 280 -11.76 21.59 -17.42
#